data_e46f872e4b44d074f7cb8baded4e40ac
#
_entry.id   e46f872e4b44d074f7cb8baded4e40ac
#
_cell.length_a   1.000
_cell.length_b   1.000
_cell.length_c   1.000
_cell.angle_alpha   90.00
_cell.angle_beta   90.00
_cell.angle_gamma   90.00
#
_symmetry.space_group_name_H-M   'P 1'
#
loop_
_entity.id
_entity.type
_entity.pdbx_description
1 polymer ?
#
loop_
_entity_poly.entity_id
_entity_poly.type
_entity_poly.pdbx_seq_one_letter_code
_entity_poly.pdbx_strand_id
1 'polypeptide(L)'
;MTAINDLPDEPKYPVKRISDLTGINPVTLRAWERRYGILKPDRDENRYRLYSDQDLAILRWLINKKNSGVSISTAAANLKDMIVQGIWPEVIPFGIAQTRSTSLVPPKRYVDDFVKLLSRHNEVEAARIFEDAISKFDLDTLIEKIITPTLVAIGEAWMNGELMISTEHFATAFILSRLNNLYVSLPIVTKGAGILIGGAPAEEHEMGALMMALLLRNRGFNVEFLGANLHLDDLVDYAQQTLPAVVVLTASTNRVAMELSRAQAKFNTIDPAPKFCYAGFAFDFNPELVDKIPGIYLGNSMVKALDQINKLINEE
;
A
#
# COMPACT_ATOMS: atom_id res chain seq x y z
N MET A 1 -10.79 9.61 7.44
CA MET A 1 -10.65 8.14 7.27
C MET A 1 -11.85 7.61 6.53
N THR A 2 -11.68 6.63 5.65
CA THR A 2 -12.76 6.08 4.80
C THR A 2 -13.57 5.09 5.63
N ALA A 3 -14.89 5.24 5.65
CA ALA A 3 -15.78 4.28 6.27
C ALA A 3 -16.00 3.06 5.35
N ILE A 4 -16.32 1.90 5.92
CA ILE A 4 -16.52 0.67 5.12
C ILE A 4 -17.59 0.84 4.04
N ASN A 5 -18.68 1.59 4.32
CA ASN A 5 -19.74 1.86 3.36
C ASN A 5 -19.32 2.79 2.20
N ASP A 6 -18.16 3.41 2.27
CA ASP A 6 -17.61 4.22 1.17
C ASP A 6 -16.89 3.39 0.11
N LEU A 7 -16.62 2.11 0.40
CA LEU A 7 -16.01 1.18 -0.55
C LEU A 7 -17.02 0.71 -1.60
N PRO A 8 -16.53 0.29 -2.80
CA PRO A 8 -17.38 -0.33 -3.81
C PRO A 8 -18.08 -1.59 -3.29
N ASP A 9 -19.39 -1.71 -3.55
CA ASP A 9 -20.21 -2.88 -3.21
C ASP A 9 -20.41 -3.83 -4.41
N GLU A 10 -19.69 -3.59 -5.52
CA GLU A 10 -19.75 -4.45 -6.70
C GLU A 10 -19.09 -5.80 -6.40
N PRO A 11 -19.80 -6.93 -6.66
CA PRO A 11 -19.30 -8.27 -6.38
C PRO A 11 -18.16 -8.64 -7.36
N LYS A 12 -16.97 -8.96 -6.83
CA LYS A 12 -15.82 -9.30 -7.69
C LYS A 12 -14.92 -10.41 -7.17
N TYR A 13 -15.00 -10.75 -5.88
CA TYR A 13 -14.09 -11.72 -5.28
C TYR A 13 -14.73 -13.09 -5.12
N PRO A 14 -14.26 -14.15 -5.82
CA PRO A 14 -14.66 -15.51 -5.54
C PRO A 14 -14.27 -15.95 -4.12
N VAL A 15 -14.97 -16.95 -3.58
CA VAL A 15 -14.72 -17.51 -2.24
C VAL A 15 -13.25 -17.83 -1.99
N LYS A 16 -12.55 -18.42 -2.98
CA LYS A 16 -11.13 -18.74 -2.86
C LYS A 16 -10.30 -17.47 -2.63
N ARG A 17 -10.55 -16.43 -3.43
CA ARG A 17 -9.82 -15.16 -3.32
C ARG A 17 -10.07 -14.47 -1.98
N ILE A 18 -11.31 -14.44 -1.49
CA ILE A 18 -11.63 -13.91 -0.15
C ILE A 18 -10.95 -14.71 0.95
N SER A 19 -10.93 -16.04 0.82
CA SER A 19 -10.22 -16.91 1.76
C SER A 19 -8.72 -16.58 1.81
N ASP A 20 -8.09 -16.41 0.65
CA ASP A 20 -6.66 -16.06 0.55
C ASP A 20 -6.39 -14.67 1.14
N LEU A 21 -7.27 -13.69 0.88
CA LEU A 21 -7.14 -12.31 1.35
C LEU A 21 -7.43 -12.10 2.84
N THR A 22 -8.15 -13.02 3.48
CA THR A 22 -8.59 -12.89 4.87
C THR A 22 -8.02 -13.96 5.80
N GLY A 23 -7.42 -15.02 5.25
CA GLY A 23 -7.00 -16.20 6.00
C GLY A 23 -8.16 -17.03 6.58
N ILE A 24 -9.42 -16.71 6.22
CA ILE A 24 -10.58 -17.45 6.70
C ILE A 24 -10.84 -18.65 5.80
N ASN A 25 -10.91 -19.84 6.40
CA ASN A 25 -11.28 -21.04 5.65
C ASN A 25 -12.68 -20.89 5.01
N PRO A 26 -12.88 -21.31 3.75
CA PRO A 26 -14.17 -21.24 3.05
C PRO A 26 -15.35 -21.83 3.82
N VAL A 27 -15.15 -22.87 4.63
CA VAL A 27 -16.18 -23.45 5.48
C VAL A 27 -16.59 -22.48 6.58
N THR A 28 -15.62 -21.85 7.23
CA THR A 28 -15.85 -20.84 8.27
C THR A 28 -16.54 -19.60 7.68
N LEU A 29 -16.13 -19.14 6.51
CA LEU A 29 -16.73 -18.00 5.82
C LEU A 29 -18.24 -18.23 5.56
N ARG A 30 -18.60 -19.40 5.03
CA ARG A 30 -20.00 -19.78 4.81
C ARG A 30 -20.79 -19.92 6.12
N ALA A 31 -20.11 -20.37 7.19
CA ALA A 31 -20.74 -20.45 8.51
C ALA A 31 -21.04 -19.05 9.08
N TRP A 32 -20.13 -18.08 8.90
CA TRP A 32 -20.34 -16.70 9.34
C TRP A 32 -21.43 -16.01 8.54
N GLU A 33 -21.44 -16.16 7.21
CA GLU A 33 -22.50 -15.68 6.33
C GLU A 33 -23.89 -16.14 6.83
N ARG A 34 -24.04 -17.45 6.98
CA ARG A 34 -25.33 -18.04 7.42
C ARG A 34 -25.72 -17.69 8.84
N ARG A 35 -24.74 -17.68 9.77
CA ARG A 35 -24.99 -17.52 11.21
C ARG A 35 -25.22 -16.07 11.60
N TYR A 36 -24.47 -15.16 10.99
CA TYR A 36 -24.48 -13.77 11.39
C TYR A 36 -25.22 -12.86 10.39
N GLY A 37 -25.33 -13.24 9.12
CA GLY A 37 -26.07 -12.49 8.11
C GLY A 37 -25.58 -11.07 7.88
N ILE A 38 -24.28 -10.84 8.09
CA ILE A 38 -23.61 -9.54 7.89
C ILE A 38 -22.94 -9.43 6.52
N LEU A 39 -22.73 -10.56 5.85
CA LEU A 39 -22.25 -10.65 4.50
C LEU A 39 -23.40 -11.04 3.58
N LYS A 40 -23.50 -10.41 2.44
CA LYS A 40 -24.55 -10.68 1.44
C LYS A 40 -23.91 -10.87 0.06
N PRO A 41 -23.07 -11.93 -0.11
CA PRO A 41 -22.42 -12.13 -1.40
C PRO A 41 -23.44 -12.35 -2.49
N ASP A 42 -23.22 -11.75 -3.64
CA ASP A 42 -23.94 -12.05 -4.85
C ASP A 42 -23.53 -13.38 -5.44
N ARG A 43 -24.20 -13.78 -6.52
CA ARG A 43 -23.88 -15.03 -7.23
C ARG A 43 -23.69 -14.73 -8.71
N ASP A 44 -22.62 -15.29 -9.26
CA ASP A 44 -22.41 -15.27 -10.71
C ASP A 44 -23.42 -16.14 -11.48
N GLU A 45 -23.31 -16.13 -12.79
CA GLU A 45 -24.17 -16.95 -13.68
C GLU A 45 -24.10 -18.46 -13.37
N ASN A 46 -22.98 -18.92 -12.84
CA ASN A 46 -22.75 -20.30 -12.41
C ASN A 46 -23.16 -20.55 -10.95
N ARG A 47 -23.81 -19.59 -10.28
CA ARG A 47 -24.24 -19.61 -8.89
C ARG A 47 -23.11 -19.65 -7.86
N TYR A 48 -21.86 -19.32 -8.23
CA TYR A 48 -20.77 -19.14 -7.29
C TYR A 48 -20.88 -17.80 -6.57
N ARG A 49 -20.48 -17.79 -5.28
CA ARG A 49 -20.50 -16.58 -4.45
C ARG A 49 -19.42 -15.61 -4.90
N LEU A 50 -19.80 -14.36 -5.04
CA LEU A 50 -18.91 -13.22 -5.26
C LEU A 50 -19.10 -12.20 -4.13
N TYR A 51 -18.02 -11.74 -3.58
CA TYR A 51 -17.97 -10.76 -2.49
C TYR A 51 -17.45 -9.42 -3.03
N SER A 52 -17.88 -8.33 -2.38
CA SER A 52 -17.46 -6.97 -2.70
C SER A 52 -16.24 -6.52 -1.88
N ASP A 53 -15.74 -5.29 -2.15
CA ASP A 53 -14.75 -4.64 -1.30
C ASP A 53 -15.30 -4.35 0.09
N GLN A 54 -16.58 -4.02 0.21
CA GLN A 54 -17.24 -3.83 1.50
C GLN A 54 -17.25 -5.14 2.30
N ASP A 55 -17.62 -6.26 1.68
CA ASP A 55 -17.58 -7.57 2.35
C ASP A 55 -16.17 -7.92 2.84
N LEU A 56 -15.15 -7.65 2.02
CA LEU A 56 -13.75 -7.85 2.42
C LEU A 56 -13.37 -6.99 3.62
N ALA A 57 -13.77 -5.72 3.65
CA ALA A 57 -13.50 -4.81 4.75
C ALA A 57 -14.25 -5.21 6.04
N ILE A 58 -15.51 -5.67 5.92
CA ILE A 58 -16.28 -6.23 7.04
C ILE A 58 -15.58 -7.44 7.62
N LEU A 59 -15.14 -8.38 6.79
CA LEU A 59 -14.41 -9.57 7.24
C LEU A 59 -13.13 -9.21 7.99
N ARG A 60 -12.37 -8.25 7.49
CA ARG A 60 -11.16 -7.74 8.15
C ARG A 60 -11.47 -7.10 9.50
N TRP A 61 -12.52 -6.30 9.57
CA TRP A 61 -12.95 -5.71 10.83
C TRP A 61 -13.32 -6.78 11.87
N LEU A 62 -14.06 -7.81 11.47
CA LEU A 62 -14.40 -8.93 12.34
C LEU A 62 -13.17 -9.70 12.83
N ILE A 63 -12.21 -9.95 11.93
CA ILE A 63 -10.96 -10.62 12.28
C ILE A 63 -10.18 -9.78 13.30
N ASN A 64 -10.09 -8.47 13.06
CA ASN A 64 -9.41 -7.56 13.98
C ASN A 64 -10.06 -7.60 15.39
N LYS A 65 -11.39 -7.54 15.46
CA LYS A 65 -12.11 -7.66 16.74
C LYS A 65 -11.88 -9.00 17.41
N LYS A 66 -11.90 -10.10 16.66
CA LYS A 66 -11.57 -11.43 17.17
C LYS A 66 -10.17 -11.48 17.77
N ASN A 67 -9.20 -10.89 17.09
CA ASN A 67 -7.80 -10.87 17.52
C ASN A 67 -7.58 -9.96 18.75
N SER A 68 -8.45 -8.96 18.93
CA SER A 68 -8.51 -8.13 20.14
C SER A 68 -9.25 -8.83 21.30
N GLY A 69 -9.58 -10.13 21.20
CA GLY A 69 -10.21 -10.91 22.25
C GLY A 69 -11.74 -10.86 22.25
N VAL A 70 -12.38 -10.18 21.28
CA VAL A 70 -13.84 -10.12 21.17
C VAL A 70 -14.35 -11.35 20.43
N SER A 71 -15.39 -12.02 20.91
CA SER A 71 -15.99 -13.16 20.20
C SER A 71 -16.58 -12.69 18.86
N ILE A 72 -16.53 -13.56 17.83
CA ILE A 72 -17.11 -13.22 16.49
C ILE A 72 -18.61 -12.92 16.59
N SER A 73 -19.34 -13.61 17.47
CA SER A 73 -20.76 -13.35 17.69
C SER A 73 -21.02 -11.95 18.25
N THR A 74 -20.21 -11.54 19.22
CA THR A 74 -20.28 -10.19 19.82
C THR A 74 -19.87 -9.12 18.80
N ALA A 75 -18.79 -9.34 18.06
CA ALA A 75 -18.34 -8.41 17.02
C ALA A 75 -19.40 -8.24 15.92
N ALA A 76 -20.02 -9.34 15.48
CA ALA A 76 -21.07 -9.32 14.48
C ALA A 76 -22.34 -8.59 14.97
N ALA A 77 -22.72 -8.77 16.24
CA ALA A 77 -23.83 -8.05 16.85
C ALA A 77 -23.53 -6.53 16.91
N ASN A 78 -22.36 -6.17 17.42
CA ASN A 78 -21.93 -4.76 17.49
C ASN A 78 -21.92 -4.08 16.10
N LEU A 79 -21.43 -4.78 15.09
CA LEU A 79 -21.43 -4.24 13.72
C LEU A 79 -22.85 -3.98 13.22
N LYS A 80 -23.79 -4.90 13.45
CA LYS A 80 -25.20 -4.69 13.08
C LYS A 80 -25.82 -3.49 13.78
N ASP A 81 -25.58 -3.36 15.06
CA ASP A 81 -26.09 -2.24 15.85
C ASP A 81 -25.52 -0.90 15.35
N MET A 82 -24.23 -0.85 15.02
CA MET A 82 -23.61 0.32 14.40
C MET A 82 -24.24 0.67 13.05
N ILE A 83 -24.42 -0.32 12.17
CA ILE A 83 -25.05 -0.12 10.85
C ILE A 83 -26.48 0.40 10.98
N VAL A 84 -27.27 -0.14 11.93
CA VAL A 84 -28.65 0.34 12.18
C VAL A 84 -28.67 1.80 12.64
N GLN A 85 -27.65 2.24 13.36
CA GLN A 85 -27.48 3.62 13.80
C GLN A 85 -26.91 4.54 12.70
N GLY A 86 -26.63 4.01 11.51
CA GLY A 86 -25.99 4.75 10.42
C GLY A 86 -24.49 4.97 10.63
N ILE A 87 -23.89 4.31 11.62
CA ILE A 87 -22.47 4.39 11.95
C ILE A 87 -21.76 3.22 11.27
N TRP A 88 -20.78 3.53 10.40
CA TRP A 88 -19.96 2.50 9.79
C TRP A 88 -18.55 2.53 10.37
N PRO A 89 -17.96 1.37 10.64
CA PRO A 89 -16.56 1.32 11.05
C PRO A 89 -15.66 1.87 9.95
N GLU A 90 -14.53 2.42 10.36
CA GLU A 90 -13.46 2.78 9.45
C GLU A 90 -12.86 1.53 8.80
N VAL A 91 -12.39 1.69 7.55
CA VAL A 91 -11.66 0.64 6.85
C VAL A 91 -10.42 0.29 7.66
N ILE A 92 -10.35 -0.95 8.12
CA ILE A 92 -9.12 -1.45 8.75
C ILE A 92 -8.11 -1.69 7.65
N PRO A 93 -6.93 -1.06 7.72
CA PRO A 93 -5.85 -1.30 6.78
C PRO A 93 -5.57 -2.80 6.63
N PHE A 94 -5.19 -3.21 5.43
CA PHE A 94 -4.65 -4.54 5.19
C PHE A 94 -3.34 -4.66 5.96
N GLY A 95 -3.44 -5.12 7.12
CA GLY A 95 -2.40 -5.71 7.92
C GLY A 95 -3.10 -6.92 8.45
N ILE A 96 -2.55 -8.06 8.20
CA ILE A 96 -2.81 -9.25 8.96
C ILE A 96 -3.00 -8.78 10.38
N ALA A 97 -4.13 -9.19 10.94
CA ALA A 97 -4.49 -8.86 12.30
C ALA A 97 -3.26 -8.40 13.05
N GLN A 98 -3.35 -7.24 13.72
CA GLN A 98 -2.46 -6.95 14.82
C GLN A 98 -2.65 -8.02 15.92
N THR A 99 -2.40 -9.27 15.58
CA THR A 99 -1.64 -10.07 16.48
C THR A 99 -0.36 -9.27 16.59
N ARG A 100 -0.14 -8.60 17.70
CA ARG A 100 1.20 -8.59 18.27
C ARG A 100 1.60 -10.06 18.26
N SER A 101 1.96 -10.51 17.06
CA SER A 101 2.72 -11.73 16.90
C SER A 101 3.99 -11.38 17.65
N THR A 102 4.12 -11.90 18.84
CA THR A 102 5.40 -12.24 19.40
C THR A 102 5.99 -13.29 18.45
N SER A 103 6.18 -12.90 17.19
CA SER A 103 7.01 -13.66 16.26
C SER A 103 8.36 -13.71 16.94
N LEU A 104 8.74 -14.89 17.43
CA LEU A 104 10.06 -15.14 18.00
C LEU A 104 11.19 -14.90 16.98
N VAL A 105 10.80 -14.66 15.72
CA VAL A 105 11.71 -14.41 14.60
C VAL A 105 11.74 -12.91 14.29
N PRO A 106 12.86 -12.22 14.52
CA PRO A 106 12.97 -10.80 14.25
C PRO A 106 12.95 -10.50 12.74
N PRO A 107 12.46 -9.32 12.30
CA PRO A 107 12.46 -8.90 10.89
C PRO A 107 13.83 -9.04 10.20
N LYS A 108 14.90 -8.77 10.92
CA LYS A 108 16.30 -8.90 10.42
C LYS A 108 16.59 -10.28 9.84
N ARG A 109 16.05 -11.35 10.43
CA ARG A 109 16.27 -12.71 9.89
C ARG A 109 15.66 -12.86 8.49
N TYR A 110 14.50 -12.25 8.26
CA TYR A 110 13.88 -12.22 6.93
C TYR A 110 14.73 -11.46 5.92
N VAL A 111 15.34 -10.35 6.32
CA VAL A 111 16.28 -9.61 5.48
C VAL A 111 17.46 -10.50 5.09
N ASP A 112 18.11 -11.15 6.07
CA ASP A 112 19.27 -12.02 5.84
C ASP A 112 18.91 -13.21 4.91
N ASP A 113 17.73 -13.82 5.14
CA ASP A 113 17.24 -14.91 4.32
C ASP A 113 16.88 -14.44 2.89
N PHE A 114 16.23 -13.28 2.71
CA PHE A 114 15.94 -12.72 1.40
C PHE A 114 17.22 -12.39 0.62
N VAL A 115 18.16 -11.67 1.22
CA VAL A 115 19.43 -11.36 0.58
C VAL A 115 20.13 -12.63 0.11
N LYS A 116 20.22 -13.64 0.97
CA LYS A 116 20.85 -14.93 0.63
C LYS A 116 20.13 -15.66 -0.51
N LEU A 117 18.79 -15.70 -0.49
CA LEU A 117 18.00 -16.46 -1.49
C LEU A 117 17.98 -15.73 -2.83
N LEU A 118 17.77 -14.43 -2.84
CA LEU A 118 17.72 -13.62 -4.06
C LEU A 118 19.10 -13.53 -4.72
N SER A 119 20.19 -13.44 -3.93
CA SER A 119 21.55 -13.52 -4.48
C SER A 119 21.88 -14.86 -5.16
N ARG A 120 21.12 -15.91 -4.85
CA ARG A 120 21.27 -17.24 -5.46
C ARG A 120 20.18 -17.55 -6.50
N HIS A 121 19.36 -16.60 -6.86
CA HIS A 121 18.22 -16.75 -7.75
C HIS A 121 17.25 -17.88 -7.32
N ASN A 122 17.14 -18.11 -6.00
CA ASN A 122 16.23 -19.12 -5.45
C ASN A 122 14.83 -18.54 -5.25
N GLU A 123 14.12 -18.37 -6.36
CA GLU A 123 12.79 -17.75 -6.39
C GLU A 123 11.75 -18.50 -5.56
N VAL A 124 11.80 -19.85 -5.57
CA VAL A 124 10.81 -20.68 -4.88
C VAL A 124 10.84 -20.46 -3.38
N GLU A 125 12.02 -20.53 -2.79
CA GLU A 125 12.17 -20.32 -1.34
C GLU A 125 11.99 -18.84 -0.96
N ALA A 126 12.42 -17.90 -1.81
CA ALA A 126 12.14 -16.48 -1.60
C ALA A 126 10.62 -16.19 -1.58
N ALA A 127 9.85 -16.83 -2.47
CA ALA A 127 8.39 -16.71 -2.46
C ALA A 127 7.78 -17.26 -1.16
N ARG A 128 8.25 -18.40 -0.66
CA ARG A 128 7.77 -18.94 0.63
C ARG A 128 8.07 -18.01 1.80
N ILE A 129 9.27 -17.43 1.83
CA ILE A 129 9.65 -16.46 2.87
C ILE A 129 8.78 -15.20 2.77
N PHE A 130 8.45 -14.75 1.56
CA PHE A 130 7.56 -13.60 1.37
C PHE A 130 6.15 -13.87 1.93
N GLU A 131 5.55 -15.03 1.60
CA GLU A 131 4.24 -15.44 2.13
C GLU A 131 4.27 -15.59 3.66
N ASP A 132 5.34 -16.16 4.22
CA ASP A 132 5.53 -16.27 5.66
C ASP A 132 5.65 -14.88 6.33
N ALA A 133 6.40 -13.96 5.73
CA ALA A 133 6.54 -12.58 6.22
C ALA A 133 5.19 -11.84 6.21
N ILE A 134 4.43 -11.90 5.10
CA ILE A 134 3.07 -11.32 5.03
C ILE A 134 2.16 -11.92 6.09
N SER A 135 2.32 -13.20 6.43
CA SER A 135 1.48 -13.84 7.44
C SER A 135 1.78 -13.39 8.87
N LYS A 136 2.94 -12.79 9.13
CA LYS A 136 3.44 -12.49 10.49
C LYS A 136 3.60 -11.01 10.79
N PHE A 137 3.78 -10.18 9.77
CA PHE A 137 4.03 -8.76 9.93
C PHE A 137 2.94 -7.93 9.28
N ASP A 138 2.63 -6.78 9.89
CA ASP A 138 1.85 -5.75 9.21
C ASP A 138 2.62 -5.18 8.02
N LEU A 139 1.92 -4.48 7.16
CA LEU A 139 2.50 -3.98 5.92
C LEU A 139 3.57 -2.90 6.16
N ASP A 140 3.40 -2.07 7.20
CA ASP A 140 4.39 -1.06 7.59
C ASP A 140 5.71 -1.75 8.00
N THR A 141 5.62 -2.77 8.86
CA THR A 141 6.79 -3.57 9.29
C THR A 141 7.40 -4.34 8.12
N LEU A 142 6.57 -4.95 7.26
CA LEU A 142 7.04 -5.66 6.07
C LEU A 142 7.87 -4.73 5.17
N ILE A 143 7.36 -3.54 4.87
CA ILE A 143 8.03 -2.59 3.98
C ILE A 143 9.26 -1.98 4.66
N GLU A 144 9.12 -1.41 5.87
CA GLU A 144 10.21 -0.66 6.49
C GLU A 144 11.31 -1.54 7.10
N LYS A 145 10.95 -2.72 7.64
CA LYS A 145 11.91 -3.54 8.40
C LYS A 145 12.39 -4.76 7.65
N ILE A 146 11.77 -5.11 6.53
CA ILE A 146 12.15 -6.29 5.75
C ILE A 146 12.48 -5.90 4.30
N ILE A 147 11.53 -5.36 3.55
CA ILE A 147 11.71 -5.12 2.11
C ILE A 147 12.73 -4.02 1.83
N THR A 148 12.58 -2.86 2.46
CA THR A 148 13.52 -1.75 2.25
C THR A 148 14.95 -2.13 2.64
N PRO A 149 15.24 -2.72 3.83
CA PRO A 149 16.58 -3.16 4.15
C PRO A 149 17.12 -4.26 3.22
N THR A 150 16.27 -5.13 2.70
CA THR A 150 16.68 -6.14 1.71
C THR A 150 17.15 -5.49 0.41
N LEU A 151 16.37 -4.54 -0.12
CA LEU A 151 16.73 -3.81 -1.35
C LEU A 151 18.03 -3.00 -1.16
N VAL A 152 18.17 -2.33 -0.03
CA VAL A 152 19.39 -1.58 0.31
C VAL A 152 20.59 -2.53 0.33
N ALA A 153 20.52 -3.66 1.05
CA ALA A 153 21.64 -4.60 1.16
C ALA A 153 22.02 -5.20 -0.21
N ILE A 154 21.05 -5.50 -1.08
CA ILE A 154 21.32 -6.01 -2.44
C ILE A 154 21.96 -4.91 -3.30
N GLY A 155 21.48 -3.68 -3.22
CA GLY A 155 22.02 -2.53 -3.95
C GLY A 155 23.46 -2.21 -3.51
N GLU A 156 23.75 -2.22 -2.20
CA GLU A 156 25.10 -2.04 -1.65
C GLU A 156 26.05 -3.15 -2.11
N ALA A 157 25.62 -4.41 -2.06
CA ALA A 157 26.44 -5.55 -2.53
C ALA A 157 26.77 -5.45 -4.03
N TRP A 158 25.81 -4.97 -4.85
CA TRP A 158 26.08 -4.66 -6.26
C TRP A 158 27.07 -3.51 -6.43
N MET A 159 26.88 -2.40 -5.71
CA MET A 159 27.79 -1.24 -5.79
C MET A 159 29.22 -1.60 -5.35
N ASN A 160 29.36 -2.50 -4.39
CA ASN A 160 30.65 -3.01 -3.93
C ASN A 160 31.27 -4.06 -4.86
N GLY A 161 30.58 -4.47 -5.94
CA GLY A 161 31.04 -5.51 -6.86
C GLY A 161 30.93 -6.95 -6.33
N GLU A 162 30.19 -7.14 -5.24
CA GLU A 162 29.93 -8.46 -4.63
C GLU A 162 28.81 -9.21 -5.37
N LEU A 163 27.91 -8.50 -6.02
CA LEU A 163 26.83 -9.05 -6.83
C LEU A 163 26.88 -8.50 -8.26
N MET A 164 26.46 -9.33 -9.22
CA MET A 164 26.27 -8.90 -10.60
C MET A 164 24.99 -8.06 -10.72
N ILE A 165 24.97 -7.12 -11.68
CA ILE A 165 23.79 -6.31 -11.98
C ILE A 165 22.57 -7.15 -12.34
N SER A 166 22.76 -8.30 -13.01
CA SER A 166 21.68 -9.23 -13.33
C SER A 166 21.03 -9.82 -12.07
N THR A 167 21.79 -9.99 -10.99
CA THR A 167 21.27 -10.49 -9.70
C THR A 167 20.50 -9.40 -8.97
N GLU A 168 20.99 -8.15 -9.00
CA GLU A 168 20.25 -7.00 -8.48
C GLU A 168 18.92 -6.82 -9.21
N HIS A 169 18.94 -6.85 -10.56
CA HIS A 169 17.71 -6.75 -11.37
C HIS A 169 16.72 -7.90 -11.11
N PHE A 170 17.21 -9.13 -10.95
CA PHE A 170 16.36 -10.27 -10.58
C PHE A 170 15.67 -10.03 -9.24
N ALA A 171 16.42 -9.61 -8.22
CA ALA A 171 15.90 -9.36 -6.89
C ALA A 171 14.87 -8.22 -6.87
N THR A 172 15.19 -7.12 -7.56
CA THR A 172 14.29 -5.98 -7.69
C THR A 172 13.01 -6.36 -8.43
N ALA A 173 13.08 -7.09 -9.54
CA ALA A 173 11.92 -7.56 -10.29
C ALA A 173 11.05 -8.53 -9.45
N PHE A 174 11.68 -9.43 -8.68
CA PHE A 174 10.97 -10.32 -7.76
C PHE A 174 10.16 -9.55 -6.73
N ILE A 175 10.78 -8.59 -6.04
CA ILE A 175 10.12 -7.79 -5.00
C ILE A 175 9.03 -6.90 -5.62
N LEU A 176 9.33 -6.24 -6.74
CA LEU A 176 8.37 -5.38 -7.44
C LEU A 176 7.10 -6.13 -7.82
N SER A 177 7.25 -7.33 -8.38
CA SER A 177 6.12 -8.20 -8.73
C SER A 177 5.24 -8.52 -7.50
N ARG A 178 5.85 -8.79 -6.35
CA ARG A 178 5.12 -9.11 -5.10
C ARG A 178 4.39 -7.90 -4.54
N LEU A 179 5.02 -6.73 -4.54
CA LEU A 179 4.39 -5.48 -4.09
C LEU A 179 3.25 -5.05 -5.02
N ASN A 180 3.39 -5.20 -6.35
CA ASN A 180 2.31 -4.96 -7.30
C ASN A 180 1.11 -5.88 -7.03
N ASN A 181 1.35 -7.18 -6.78
CA ASN A 181 0.28 -8.12 -6.43
C ASN A 181 -0.44 -7.70 -5.13
N LEU A 182 0.29 -7.22 -4.13
CA LEU A 182 -0.31 -6.68 -2.92
C LEU A 182 -1.13 -5.42 -3.22
N TYR A 183 -0.59 -4.48 -4.00
CA TYR A 183 -1.27 -3.24 -4.35
C TYR A 183 -2.61 -3.49 -5.07
N VAL A 184 -2.63 -4.35 -6.08
CA VAL A 184 -3.87 -4.67 -6.82
C VAL A 184 -4.85 -5.52 -6.00
N SER A 185 -4.39 -6.16 -4.93
CA SER A 185 -5.24 -6.93 -4.02
C SER A 185 -5.96 -6.07 -2.98
N LEU A 186 -5.53 -4.82 -2.79
CA LEU A 186 -6.19 -3.91 -1.85
C LEU A 186 -7.48 -3.34 -2.46
N PRO A 187 -8.49 -3.06 -1.63
CA PRO A 187 -9.70 -2.39 -2.07
C PRO A 187 -9.41 -1.06 -2.75
N ILE A 188 -10.11 -0.79 -3.85
CA ILE A 188 -10.04 0.52 -4.51
C ILE A 188 -10.98 1.47 -3.76
N VAL A 189 -10.40 2.52 -3.19
CA VAL A 189 -11.15 3.62 -2.57
C VAL A 189 -11.36 4.69 -3.61
N THR A 190 -12.62 5.04 -3.91
CA THR A 190 -12.98 6.03 -4.93
C THR A 190 -13.55 7.31 -4.35
N LYS A 191 -13.79 7.34 -3.03
CA LYS A 191 -14.32 8.50 -2.32
C LYS A 191 -13.22 9.16 -1.47
N GLY A 192 -13.40 10.44 -1.20
CA GLY A 192 -12.43 11.24 -0.43
C GLY A 192 -11.38 11.90 -1.31
N ALA A 193 -10.49 12.63 -0.69
CA ALA A 193 -9.41 13.38 -1.35
C ALA A 193 -8.50 12.44 -2.17
N GLY A 194 -8.35 12.72 -3.45
CA GLY A 194 -7.50 11.95 -4.34
C GLY A 194 -6.01 12.21 -4.09
N ILE A 195 -5.21 11.16 -4.18
CA ILE A 195 -3.74 11.24 -4.10
C ILE A 195 -3.16 10.62 -5.36
N LEU A 196 -2.37 11.36 -6.12
CA LEU A 196 -1.59 10.84 -7.24
C LEU A 196 -0.15 10.60 -6.79
N ILE A 197 0.41 9.42 -7.11
CA ILE A 197 1.79 9.06 -6.74
C ILE A 197 2.51 8.46 -7.94
N GLY A 198 3.76 8.91 -8.17
CA GLY A 198 4.61 8.31 -9.19
C GLY A 198 6.04 8.83 -9.18
N GLY A 199 6.83 8.38 -10.16
CA GLY A 199 8.20 8.83 -10.37
C GLY A 199 8.24 10.15 -11.13
N ALA A 200 9.13 11.05 -10.74
CA ALA A 200 9.42 12.30 -11.44
C ALA A 200 9.80 12.08 -12.92
N PRO A 201 9.81 13.12 -13.76
CA PRO A 201 10.37 12.99 -15.12
C PRO A 201 11.78 12.40 -15.09
N ALA A 202 12.03 11.44 -15.96
CA ALA A 202 13.27 10.67 -16.03
C ALA A 202 13.61 9.80 -14.80
N GLU A 203 12.66 9.58 -13.88
CA GLU A 203 12.79 8.59 -12.81
C GLU A 203 12.42 7.20 -13.33
N GLU A 204 13.37 6.29 -13.30
CA GLU A 204 13.19 4.91 -13.74
C GLU A 204 12.83 3.95 -12.57
N HIS A 205 13.00 4.41 -11.31
CA HIS A 205 12.75 3.60 -10.13
C HIS A 205 11.35 3.88 -9.57
N GLU A 206 10.46 2.91 -9.70
CA GLU A 206 9.08 3.03 -9.22
C GLU A 206 8.84 2.44 -7.82
N MET A 207 9.80 1.68 -7.30
CA MET A 207 9.64 0.88 -6.07
C MET A 207 9.23 1.74 -4.86
N GLY A 208 9.90 2.88 -4.65
CA GLY A 208 9.58 3.79 -3.53
C GLY A 208 8.18 4.38 -3.63
N ALA A 209 7.79 4.81 -4.84
CA ALA A 209 6.45 5.33 -5.10
C ALA A 209 5.37 4.25 -4.91
N LEU A 210 5.62 3.04 -5.40
CA LEU A 210 4.72 1.90 -5.22
C LEU A 210 4.54 1.52 -3.74
N MET A 211 5.62 1.48 -2.96
CA MET A 211 5.56 1.20 -1.52
C MET A 211 4.72 2.25 -0.78
N MET A 212 4.89 3.52 -1.11
CA MET A 212 4.08 4.61 -0.53
C MET A 212 2.61 4.49 -0.94
N ALA A 213 2.32 4.26 -2.22
CA ALA A 213 0.96 4.05 -2.72
C ALA A 213 0.28 2.84 -2.06
N LEU A 214 1.01 1.74 -1.91
CA LEU A 214 0.55 0.53 -1.24
C LEU A 214 0.16 0.81 0.23
N LEU A 215 1.00 1.50 0.99
CA LEU A 215 0.75 1.84 2.38
C LEU A 215 -0.41 2.83 2.55
N LEU A 216 -0.53 3.83 1.69
CA LEU A 216 -1.65 4.78 1.73
C LEU A 216 -2.95 4.08 1.36
N ARG A 217 -2.99 3.26 0.30
CA ARG A 217 -4.19 2.49 -0.06
C ARG A 217 -4.57 1.52 1.05
N ASN A 218 -3.59 0.89 1.71
CA ASN A 218 -3.81 0.04 2.87
C ASN A 218 -4.46 0.79 4.05
N ARG A 219 -4.17 2.08 4.21
CA ARG A 219 -4.80 2.95 5.22
C ARG A 219 -6.15 3.51 4.78
N GLY A 220 -6.66 3.11 3.61
CA GLY A 220 -7.98 3.49 3.11
C GLY A 220 -8.02 4.84 2.40
N PHE A 221 -6.87 5.35 1.92
CA PHE A 221 -6.86 6.56 1.09
C PHE A 221 -7.23 6.26 -0.36
N ASN A 222 -7.83 7.24 -1.03
CA ASN A 222 -8.06 7.23 -2.48
C ASN A 222 -6.74 7.52 -3.20
N VAL A 223 -6.02 6.47 -3.58
CA VAL A 223 -4.67 6.56 -4.14
C VAL A 223 -4.62 5.97 -5.53
N GLU A 224 -4.04 6.71 -6.45
CA GLU A 224 -3.70 6.28 -7.79
C GLU A 224 -2.18 6.26 -7.97
N PHE A 225 -1.64 5.09 -8.26
CA PHE A 225 -0.23 4.90 -8.58
C PHE A 225 -0.04 4.96 -10.09
N LEU A 226 0.77 5.91 -10.55
CA LEU A 226 0.96 6.24 -11.96
C LEU A 226 2.26 5.66 -12.56
N GLY A 227 3.04 4.91 -11.77
CA GLY A 227 4.29 4.31 -12.24
C GLY A 227 5.48 5.29 -12.24
N ALA A 228 6.47 5.00 -13.07
CA ALA A 228 7.71 5.75 -13.21
C ALA A 228 7.67 6.75 -14.36
N ASN A 229 8.65 7.67 -14.39
CA ASN A 229 8.95 8.56 -15.52
C ASN A 229 7.74 9.36 -16.05
N LEU A 230 7.04 10.06 -15.15
CA LEU A 230 5.87 10.85 -15.50
C LEU A 230 6.26 12.17 -16.18
N HIS A 231 5.71 12.43 -17.35
CA HIS A 231 5.84 13.74 -17.99
C HIS A 231 5.05 14.79 -17.22
N LEU A 232 5.74 15.85 -16.78
CA LEU A 232 5.12 16.84 -15.88
C LEU A 232 3.92 17.56 -16.49
N ASP A 233 3.95 17.86 -17.79
CA ASP A 233 2.83 18.53 -18.46
C ASP A 233 1.61 17.61 -18.55
N ASP A 234 1.80 16.35 -18.94
CA ASP A 234 0.72 15.36 -18.98
C ASP A 234 0.13 15.11 -17.60
N LEU A 235 0.99 15.10 -16.55
CA LEU A 235 0.54 14.93 -15.17
C LEU A 235 -0.28 16.14 -14.69
N VAL A 236 0.08 17.36 -15.09
CA VAL A 236 -0.69 18.59 -14.78
C VAL A 236 -2.06 18.54 -15.46
N ASP A 237 -2.11 18.16 -16.75
CA ASP A 237 -3.37 18.00 -17.49
C ASP A 237 -4.26 16.94 -16.85
N TYR A 238 -3.67 15.82 -16.41
CA TYR A 238 -4.40 14.78 -15.70
C TYR A 238 -4.88 15.25 -14.31
N ALA A 239 -4.04 15.93 -13.56
CA ALA A 239 -4.40 16.49 -12.26
C ALA A 239 -5.51 17.56 -12.37
N GLN A 240 -5.56 18.32 -13.46
CA GLN A 240 -6.65 19.27 -13.73
C GLN A 240 -7.99 18.57 -13.99
N GLN A 241 -7.98 17.36 -14.55
CA GLN A 241 -9.21 16.58 -14.78
C GLN A 241 -9.68 15.86 -13.51
N THR A 242 -8.76 15.39 -12.67
CA THR A 242 -9.06 14.53 -11.51
C THR A 242 -9.13 15.30 -10.20
N LEU A 243 -8.60 16.53 -10.15
CA LEU A 243 -8.56 17.42 -8.99
C LEU A 243 -8.08 16.72 -7.70
N PRO A 244 -6.88 16.13 -7.70
CA PRO A 244 -6.35 15.47 -6.51
C PRO A 244 -6.02 16.50 -5.44
N ALA A 245 -6.17 16.12 -4.16
CA ALA A 245 -5.74 16.97 -3.06
C ALA A 245 -4.20 16.99 -2.92
N VAL A 246 -3.55 15.88 -3.25
CA VAL A 246 -2.10 15.71 -3.11
C VAL A 246 -1.52 15.04 -4.35
N VAL A 247 -0.38 15.54 -4.81
CA VAL A 247 0.48 14.89 -5.82
C VAL A 247 1.83 14.62 -5.19
N VAL A 248 2.30 13.37 -5.25
CA VAL A 248 3.60 12.95 -4.72
C VAL A 248 4.48 12.47 -5.86
N LEU A 249 5.67 13.05 -6.01
CA LEU A 249 6.67 12.61 -6.97
C LEU A 249 7.94 12.14 -6.27
N THR A 250 8.46 10.98 -6.69
CA THR A 250 9.71 10.44 -6.13
C THR A 250 10.88 10.70 -7.08
N ALA A 251 12.08 10.91 -6.49
CA ALA A 251 13.32 11.09 -7.22
C ALA A 251 14.48 10.34 -6.55
N SER A 252 15.20 9.53 -7.32
CA SER A 252 16.31 8.72 -6.82
C SER A 252 17.68 9.33 -7.03
N THR A 253 17.83 10.23 -8.01
CA THR A 253 19.11 10.88 -8.36
C THR A 253 18.97 12.40 -8.36
N ASN A 254 20.11 13.10 -8.17
CA ASN A 254 20.14 14.57 -8.20
C ASN A 254 19.58 15.15 -9.51
N ARG A 255 19.90 14.52 -10.65
CA ARG A 255 19.39 14.93 -11.96
C ARG A 255 17.87 14.88 -12.00
N VAL A 256 17.29 13.78 -11.54
CA VAL A 256 15.85 13.59 -11.49
C VAL A 256 15.19 14.56 -10.50
N ALA A 257 15.78 14.76 -9.32
CA ALA A 257 15.27 15.72 -8.36
C ALA A 257 15.18 17.14 -8.92
N MET A 258 16.15 17.56 -9.72
CA MET A 258 16.14 18.89 -10.34
C MET A 258 15.00 19.09 -11.35
N GLU A 259 14.47 18.02 -11.95
CA GLU A 259 13.26 18.10 -12.81
C GLU A 259 12.03 18.55 -12.02
N LEU A 260 12.00 18.33 -10.70
CA LEU A 260 10.91 18.75 -9.83
C LEU A 260 10.88 20.26 -9.53
N SER A 261 11.96 20.99 -9.84
CA SER A 261 12.07 22.43 -9.54
C SER A 261 10.94 23.28 -10.14
N ARG A 262 10.33 22.84 -11.23
CA ARG A 262 9.22 23.52 -11.93
C ARG A 262 7.83 22.95 -11.57
N ALA A 263 7.77 21.87 -10.80
CA ALA A 263 6.52 21.15 -10.56
C ALA A 263 5.50 22.01 -9.77
N GLN A 264 5.92 22.66 -8.69
CA GLN A 264 5.03 23.51 -7.89
C GLN A 264 4.39 24.63 -8.71
N ALA A 265 5.17 25.32 -9.54
CA ALA A 265 4.64 26.40 -10.37
C ALA A 265 3.59 25.91 -11.38
N LYS A 266 3.79 24.71 -11.92
CA LYS A 266 2.83 24.08 -12.85
C LYS A 266 1.56 23.64 -12.12
N PHE A 267 1.66 22.98 -10.96
CA PHE A 267 0.49 22.58 -10.19
C PHE A 267 -0.31 23.78 -9.67
N ASN A 268 0.32 24.92 -9.42
CA ASN A 268 -0.36 26.15 -9.02
C ASN A 268 -1.27 26.74 -10.12
N THR A 269 -1.22 26.26 -11.37
CA THR A 269 -2.15 26.65 -12.44
C THR A 269 -3.50 25.95 -12.33
N ILE A 270 -3.64 24.94 -11.49
CA ILE A 270 -4.86 24.18 -11.25
C ILE A 270 -5.66 24.86 -10.13
N ASP A 271 -6.97 24.90 -10.24
CA ASP A 271 -7.86 25.44 -9.20
C ASP A 271 -8.95 24.39 -8.84
N PRO A 272 -8.99 23.90 -7.60
CA PRO A 272 -8.01 24.13 -6.52
C PRO A 272 -6.67 23.46 -6.81
N ALA A 273 -5.57 24.13 -6.45
CA ALA A 273 -4.23 23.60 -6.64
C ALA A 273 -3.95 22.43 -5.68
N PRO A 274 -3.44 21.28 -6.17
CA PRO A 274 -3.05 20.19 -5.29
C PRO A 274 -1.82 20.55 -4.45
N LYS A 275 -1.71 19.95 -3.27
CA LYS A 275 -0.47 20.00 -2.48
C LYS A 275 0.60 19.17 -3.18
N PHE A 276 1.62 19.82 -3.70
CA PHE A 276 2.76 19.13 -4.32
C PHE A 276 3.75 18.67 -3.25
N CYS A 277 3.99 17.36 -3.20
CA CYS A 277 4.90 16.70 -2.27
C CYS A 277 5.98 15.94 -3.05
N TYR A 278 7.15 15.76 -2.41
CA TYR A 278 8.22 14.97 -3.00
C TYR A 278 9.03 14.21 -1.95
N ALA A 279 9.65 13.10 -2.38
CA ALA A 279 10.50 12.24 -1.56
C ALA A 279 11.52 11.48 -2.44
N GLY A 280 12.38 10.69 -1.82
CA GLY A 280 13.27 9.75 -2.51
C GLY A 280 14.74 9.92 -2.15
N PHE A 281 15.55 8.93 -2.54
CA PHE A 281 16.98 8.84 -2.16
C PHE A 281 17.83 10.05 -2.56
N ALA A 282 17.47 10.77 -3.62
CA ALA A 282 18.19 11.98 -4.02
C ALA A 282 18.34 12.97 -2.86
N PHE A 283 17.30 13.12 -2.04
CA PHE A 283 17.24 14.07 -0.93
C PHE A 283 17.94 13.54 0.33
N ASP A 284 18.02 12.22 0.51
CA ASP A 284 18.72 11.59 1.63
C ASP A 284 20.24 11.77 1.51
N PHE A 285 20.75 11.65 0.28
CA PHE A 285 22.17 11.82 -0.01
C PHE A 285 22.58 13.28 -0.19
N ASN A 286 21.67 14.15 -0.61
CA ASN A 286 21.91 15.58 -0.87
C ASN A 286 20.80 16.43 -0.29
N PRO A 287 20.80 16.67 1.04
CA PRO A 287 19.76 17.45 1.73
C PRO A 287 19.60 18.87 1.21
N GLU A 288 20.64 19.47 0.63
CA GLU A 288 20.62 20.79 0.01
C GLU A 288 19.68 20.92 -1.22
N LEU A 289 19.22 19.78 -1.76
CA LEU A 289 18.23 19.77 -2.85
C LEU A 289 16.84 20.19 -2.33
N VAL A 290 16.57 19.98 -1.05
CA VAL A 290 15.28 20.35 -0.45
C VAL A 290 15.05 21.87 -0.54
N ASP A 291 16.10 22.67 -0.36
CA ASP A 291 16.02 24.13 -0.47
C ASP A 291 15.84 24.62 -1.92
N LYS A 292 16.14 23.78 -2.90
CA LYS A 292 16.08 24.12 -4.34
C LYS A 292 14.77 23.74 -5.00
N ILE A 293 13.96 22.89 -4.35
CA ILE A 293 12.73 22.35 -4.93
C ILE A 293 11.52 22.89 -4.17
N PRO A 294 10.73 23.77 -4.79
CA PRO A 294 9.48 24.23 -4.21
C PRO A 294 8.51 23.06 -4.02
N GLY A 295 7.79 23.07 -2.91
CA GLY A 295 6.85 22.01 -2.55
C GLY A 295 7.11 21.48 -1.14
N ILE A 296 6.52 20.35 -0.80
CA ILE A 296 6.57 19.76 0.53
C ILE A 296 7.47 18.51 0.50
N TYR A 297 8.63 18.58 1.14
CA TYR A 297 9.48 17.43 1.34
C TYR A 297 8.88 16.50 2.41
N LEU A 298 8.65 15.24 2.06
CA LEU A 298 8.04 14.26 2.97
C LEU A 298 9.04 13.58 3.92
N GLY A 299 10.32 13.94 3.84
CA GLY A 299 11.36 13.33 4.67
C GLY A 299 11.82 11.95 4.16
N ASN A 300 12.67 11.31 4.95
CA ASN A 300 13.31 10.03 4.64
C ASN A 300 12.68 8.82 5.36
N SER A 301 11.56 9.01 6.02
CA SER A 301 10.83 7.93 6.69
C SER A 301 9.46 7.77 6.06
N MET A 302 9.19 6.57 5.56
CA MET A 302 7.91 6.24 4.93
C MET A 302 6.74 6.51 5.89
N VAL A 303 6.81 6.07 7.15
CA VAL A 303 5.75 6.31 8.14
C VAL A 303 5.50 7.79 8.36
N LYS A 304 6.57 8.59 8.52
CA LYS A 304 6.42 10.05 8.70
C LYS A 304 5.83 10.73 7.46
N ALA A 305 6.22 10.27 6.27
CA ALA A 305 5.65 10.76 5.01
C ALA A 305 4.14 10.51 4.94
N LEU A 306 3.70 9.32 5.31
CA LEU A 306 2.28 8.97 5.34
C LEU A 306 1.49 9.79 6.36
N ASP A 307 2.05 10.02 7.55
CA ASP A 307 1.43 10.85 8.58
C ASP A 307 1.34 12.33 8.13
N GLN A 308 2.34 12.81 7.41
CA GLN A 308 2.33 14.16 6.84
C GLN A 308 1.27 14.29 5.74
N ILE A 309 1.16 13.33 4.82
CA ILE A 309 0.11 13.30 3.80
C ILE A 309 -1.28 13.27 4.46
N ASN A 310 -1.45 12.44 5.49
CA ASN A 310 -2.72 12.39 6.24
C ASN A 310 -3.09 13.74 6.85
N LYS A 311 -2.14 14.49 7.40
CA LYS A 311 -2.37 15.86 7.91
C LYS A 311 -2.77 16.80 6.79
N LEU A 312 -2.02 16.81 5.67
CA LEU A 312 -2.30 17.69 4.53
C LEU A 312 -3.71 17.50 3.94
N ILE A 313 -4.28 16.30 4.07
CA ILE A 313 -5.64 16.01 3.58
C ILE A 313 -6.71 16.42 4.60
N ASN A 314 -6.42 16.39 5.91
CA ASN A 314 -7.40 16.62 6.97
C ASN A 314 -7.29 18.02 7.61
N GLU A 315 -6.35 18.86 7.18
CA GLU A 315 -6.17 20.26 7.64
C GLU A 315 -6.99 21.28 6.81
N GLU A 316 -8.21 20.92 6.38
CA GLU A 316 -9.19 21.87 5.82
C GLU A 316 -10.15 22.40 6.88
#